data_fcddf1157705092c4007dfc2739a74cf
#
_entry.id   fcddf1157705092c4007dfc2739a74cf
#
_cell.length_a   1.000
_cell.length_b   1.000
_cell.length_c   1.000
_cell.angle_alpha   90.00
_cell.angle_beta   90.00
_cell.angle_gamma   90.00
#
_symmetry.space_group_name_H-M   'P 1'
#
loop_
_entity.id
_entity.type
_entity.pdbx_description
1 polymer ?
#
loop_
_entity_poly.entity_id
_entity_poly.type
_entity_poly.pdbx_seq_one_letter_code
_entity_poly.pdbx_strand_id
1 'polypeptide(L)'
;MVLAIMANAVCICMAQDNIVRMLPENGATEVNIDTHLTLIMSDDVTIGQKGFVSVYDKQTGKLVDRLDMSIPAGPTESQPKNPAAQYTPVPYIYKSQPITNRNTKAGTPSGVNAWDTRRYQLDIIGGFSDGFHFYPMITKGKQVTIYLHHNMLEYGHEYYVTIDKGVISGFNGIKSKKGWSFRTKEKAPDKSQRLLTVSVDGKGDFSTVQGAMDFIPDSINSAQEGYKVLVKNGDYEELVYFRNKRFVTIEGESREGVVIHYRNNEVFNPHPAEIKTNEVRGTFPSRRAAFAADNCSDLTFRNLTIRTDYKGQAEGLLVNGERNFFENIHIIGDGDALQANGSCYWQNCRIDGGGDTILGRGPSFFNHCTITSYGAFMWIRNTAENHGNIFVDCHFKGRSDSAELGRLPNNNGKNYPHAECVLLNCTLENIPAFGWGEIDDSAKTATILEFNSHDTDGQSIDTSKRNPLMRQLDPIRDAELIGRYSDSHWVLGW
;
A
#
# COMPACT_ATOMS: atom_id res chain seq x y z
N MET A 1 -20.09 -58.64 1.93
CA MET A 1 -18.63 -58.50 2.04
C MET A 1 -18.18 -57.80 0.79
N VAL A 2 -18.13 -56.48 0.86
CA VAL A 2 -17.71 -55.61 -0.27
C VAL A 2 -16.32 -55.09 0.07
N LEU A 3 -15.34 -55.51 -0.72
CA LEU A 3 -13.94 -55.11 -0.60
C LEU A 3 -13.82 -53.68 -1.16
N ALA A 4 -13.54 -52.72 -0.28
CA ALA A 4 -13.14 -51.39 -0.69
C ALA A 4 -11.65 -51.40 -1.06
N ILE A 5 -11.35 -51.24 -2.33
CA ILE A 5 -9.98 -51.06 -2.84
C ILE A 5 -9.64 -49.60 -2.56
N MET A 6 -8.82 -49.37 -1.55
CA MET A 6 -8.12 -48.07 -1.39
C MET A 6 -7.02 -47.98 -2.43
N ALA A 7 -7.20 -47.14 -3.43
CA ALA A 7 -6.12 -46.78 -4.34
C ALA A 7 -5.17 -45.84 -3.60
N ASN A 8 -4.06 -46.36 -3.11
CA ASN A 8 -2.91 -45.59 -2.69
C ASN A 8 -2.26 -44.97 -3.94
N ALA A 9 -2.57 -43.69 -4.19
CA ALA A 9 -1.76 -42.90 -5.11
C ALA A 9 -0.38 -42.72 -4.46
N VAL A 10 0.57 -43.57 -4.81
CA VAL A 10 1.97 -43.37 -4.50
C VAL A 10 2.43 -42.16 -5.33
N CYS A 11 2.42 -40.99 -4.75
CA CYS A 11 3.09 -39.84 -5.29
C CYS A 11 4.62 -40.17 -5.27
N ILE A 12 5.19 -40.55 -6.41
CA ILE A 12 6.64 -40.69 -6.57
C ILE A 12 7.19 -39.27 -6.58
N CYS A 13 7.35 -38.70 -5.38
CA CYS A 13 8.12 -37.49 -5.17
C CYS A 13 9.57 -37.88 -5.37
N MET A 14 10.13 -37.61 -6.56
CA MET A 14 11.57 -37.59 -6.73
C MET A 14 12.09 -36.54 -5.77
N ALA A 15 12.78 -36.94 -4.74
CA ALA A 15 13.35 -36.09 -3.71
C ALA A 15 14.24 -35.02 -4.36
N GLN A 16 13.66 -33.87 -4.63
CA GLN A 16 14.42 -32.62 -4.74
C GLN A 16 14.79 -32.28 -3.30
N ASP A 17 16.02 -32.51 -2.95
CA ASP A 17 16.56 -32.34 -1.62
C ASP A 17 16.00 -31.05 -0.99
N ASN A 18 15.30 -31.21 0.14
CA ASN A 18 14.79 -30.16 1.03
C ASN A 18 13.49 -29.43 0.62
N ILE A 19 12.80 -29.72 -0.47
CA ILE A 19 11.48 -29.15 -0.74
C ILE A 19 10.39 -30.05 -0.16
N VAL A 20 9.55 -29.45 0.70
CA VAL A 20 8.36 -30.10 1.25
C VAL A 20 7.14 -29.85 0.36
N ARG A 21 7.01 -28.62 -0.16
CA ARG A 21 5.88 -28.22 -1.01
C ARG A 21 6.27 -27.09 -1.97
N MET A 22 5.64 -27.09 -3.13
CA MET A 22 5.71 -26.00 -4.13
C MET A 22 4.31 -25.45 -4.36
N LEU A 23 4.19 -24.13 -4.51
CA LEU A 23 2.95 -23.45 -4.89
C LEU A 23 3.27 -22.47 -6.04
N PRO A 24 2.58 -22.54 -7.18
CA PRO A 24 1.65 -23.61 -7.57
C PRO A 24 2.28 -25.01 -7.48
N GLU A 25 1.47 -26.05 -7.18
CA GLU A 25 1.99 -27.41 -7.16
C GLU A 25 2.54 -27.82 -8.56
N ASN A 26 3.52 -28.72 -8.58
CA ASN A 26 4.06 -29.16 -9.86
C ASN A 26 2.98 -29.86 -10.71
N GLY A 27 2.76 -29.35 -11.91
CA GLY A 27 1.70 -29.80 -12.80
C GLY A 27 0.33 -29.16 -12.54
N ALA A 28 0.24 -28.16 -11.64
CA ALA A 28 -1.00 -27.45 -11.37
C ALA A 28 -1.56 -26.81 -12.65
N THR A 29 -2.87 -26.76 -12.75
CA THR A 29 -3.64 -26.08 -13.79
C THR A 29 -4.50 -24.98 -13.18
N GLU A 30 -5.10 -24.14 -14.00
CA GLU A 30 -5.98 -23.04 -13.54
C GLU A 30 -5.25 -22.04 -12.62
N VAL A 31 -3.95 -21.85 -12.82
CA VAL A 31 -3.12 -20.93 -12.04
C VAL A 31 -3.36 -19.50 -12.51
N ASN A 32 -3.48 -18.56 -11.57
CA ASN A 32 -3.61 -17.14 -11.88
C ASN A 32 -2.32 -16.60 -12.51
N ILE A 33 -2.43 -15.67 -13.45
CA ILE A 33 -1.28 -15.06 -14.12
C ILE A 33 -0.45 -14.15 -13.20
N ASP A 34 -1.03 -13.69 -12.10
CA ASP A 34 -0.41 -12.85 -11.08
C ASP A 34 0.06 -13.65 -9.85
N THR A 35 0.20 -14.98 -10.00
CA THR A 35 0.63 -15.85 -8.90
C THR A 35 2.08 -15.57 -8.48
N HIS A 36 2.32 -15.60 -7.18
CA HIS A 36 3.68 -15.75 -6.64
C HIS A 36 4.07 -17.23 -6.65
N LEU A 37 5.37 -17.48 -6.73
CA LEU A 37 5.92 -18.84 -6.64
C LEU A 37 6.41 -19.07 -5.21
N THR A 38 5.96 -20.15 -4.56
CA THR A 38 6.34 -20.41 -3.16
C THR A 38 6.94 -21.80 -3.01
N LEU A 39 8.06 -21.87 -2.29
CA LEU A 39 8.66 -23.10 -1.83
C LEU A 39 8.54 -23.20 -0.31
N ILE A 40 8.08 -24.33 0.19
CA ILE A 40 8.18 -24.70 1.60
C ILE A 40 9.32 -25.68 1.74
N MET A 41 10.34 -25.30 2.49
CA MET A 41 11.56 -26.09 2.69
C MET A 41 11.47 -26.93 3.97
N SER A 42 12.32 -27.96 4.08
CA SER A 42 12.43 -28.77 5.30
C SER A 42 13.01 -27.96 6.48
N ASP A 43 13.89 -27.02 6.17
CA ASP A 43 14.63 -26.22 7.15
C ASP A 43 14.56 -24.74 6.81
N ASP A 44 14.91 -23.90 7.77
CA ASP A 44 15.04 -22.46 7.57
C ASP A 44 16.14 -22.17 6.54
N VAL A 45 15.85 -21.25 5.64
CA VAL A 45 16.74 -20.93 4.53
C VAL A 45 16.98 -19.43 4.42
N THR A 46 18.06 -19.09 3.74
CA THR A 46 18.39 -17.71 3.39
C THR A 46 18.58 -17.56 1.88
N ILE A 47 18.41 -16.34 1.39
CA ILE A 47 18.57 -16.01 -0.02
C ILE A 47 20.07 -15.87 -0.33
N GLY A 48 20.52 -16.53 -1.39
CA GLY A 48 21.87 -16.35 -1.93
C GLY A 48 21.97 -15.09 -2.80
N GLN A 49 23.21 -14.70 -3.09
CA GLN A 49 23.52 -13.50 -3.86
C GLN A 49 24.04 -13.83 -5.28
N LYS A 50 23.59 -14.95 -5.88
CA LYS A 50 23.99 -15.36 -7.22
C LYS A 50 23.05 -16.40 -7.79
N GLY A 51 23.06 -16.52 -9.10
CA GLY A 51 22.22 -17.46 -9.84
C GLY A 51 20.89 -16.84 -10.25
N PHE A 52 20.11 -17.61 -10.95
CA PHE A 52 18.87 -17.16 -11.56
C PHE A 52 17.68 -17.99 -11.06
N VAL A 53 16.54 -17.31 -10.91
CA VAL A 53 15.23 -17.94 -11.02
C VAL A 53 14.73 -17.58 -12.42
N SER A 54 14.35 -18.57 -13.22
CA SER A 54 13.89 -18.33 -14.59
C SER A 54 12.60 -19.09 -14.87
N VAL A 55 11.68 -18.41 -15.52
CA VAL A 55 10.42 -18.97 -16.01
C VAL A 55 10.47 -19.05 -17.52
N TYR A 56 10.11 -20.19 -18.05
CA TYR A 56 10.09 -20.42 -19.48
C TYR A 56 8.71 -20.90 -19.93
N ASP A 57 8.29 -20.47 -21.10
CA ASP A 57 7.17 -21.08 -21.78
C ASP A 57 7.54 -22.52 -22.16
N LYS A 58 6.73 -23.47 -21.74
CA LYS A 58 7.06 -24.90 -21.85
C LYS A 58 6.98 -25.40 -23.29
N GLN A 59 6.09 -24.83 -24.09
CA GLN A 59 5.86 -25.21 -25.47
C GLN A 59 7.00 -24.74 -26.38
N THR A 60 7.36 -23.46 -26.23
CA THR A 60 8.35 -22.81 -27.10
C THR A 60 9.78 -22.90 -26.57
N GLY A 61 9.95 -23.15 -25.28
CA GLY A 61 11.22 -23.07 -24.56
C GLY A 61 11.80 -21.67 -24.42
N LYS A 62 11.03 -20.64 -24.77
CA LYS A 62 11.47 -19.25 -24.65
C LYS A 62 11.49 -18.80 -23.19
N LEU A 63 12.50 -18.01 -22.83
CA LEU A 63 12.55 -17.33 -21.55
C LEU A 63 11.41 -16.29 -21.49
N VAL A 64 10.63 -16.36 -20.42
CA VAL A 64 9.50 -15.44 -20.14
C VAL A 64 9.91 -14.42 -19.08
N ASP A 65 10.45 -14.91 -17.96
CA ASP A 65 10.91 -14.06 -16.88
C ASP A 65 12.21 -14.57 -16.27
N ARG A 66 13.02 -13.65 -15.74
CA ARG A 66 14.27 -14.01 -15.08
C ARG A 66 14.60 -13.03 -13.96
N LEU A 67 14.82 -13.57 -12.78
CA LEU A 67 15.33 -12.86 -11.62
C LEU A 67 16.81 -13.20 -11.45
N ASP A 68 17.67 -12.19 -11.52
CA ASP A 68 19.11 -12.33 -11.29
C ASP A 68 19.44 -12.01 -9.85
N MET A 69 19.75 -13.01 -9.06
CA MET A 69 20.00 -12.84 -7.61
C MET A 69 21.35 -12.20 -7.30
N SER A 70 22.16 -11.88 -8.31
CA SER A 70 23.37 -11.05 -8.15
C SER A 70 23.05 -9.55 -8.11
N ILE A 71 21.83 -9.18 -8.54
CA ILE A 71 21.33 -7.80 -8.52
C ILE A 71 20.57 -7.59 -7.20
N PRO A 72 20.96 -6.63 -6.35
CA PRO A 72 20.25 -6.36 -5.10
C PRO A 72 18.84 -5.81 -5.34
N ALA A 73 17.94 -6.05 -4.40
CA ALA A 73 16.53 -5.63 -4.48
C ALA A 73 16.35 -4.13 -4.66
N GLY A 74 17.14 -3.34 -3.94
CA GLY A 74 17.10 -1.88 -4.01
C GLY A 74 18.11 -1.25 -3.05
N PRO A 75 18.17 0.08 -2.96
CA PRO A 75 19.00 0.79 -2.00
C PRO A 75 18.57 0.46 -0.56
N THR A 76 19.53 0.53 0.38
CA THR A 76 19.33 0.29 1.79
C THR A 76 19.58 1.55 2.60
N GLU A 77 19.20 1.56 3.88
CA GLU A 77 19.43 2.68 4.80
C GLU A 77 20.91 3.01 5.04
N SER A 78 21.80 2.09 4.73
CA SER A 78 23.24 2.37 4.76
C SER A 78 23.68 3.33 3.66
N GLN A 79 22.82 3.60 2.69
CA GLN A 79 23.04 4.59 1.64
C GLN A 79 22.85 6.03 2.18
N PRO A 80 23.43 7.06 1.51
CA PRO A 80 23.25 8.45 1.91
C PRO A 80 21.79 8.85 2.09
N LYS A 81 21.52 9.75 3.05
CA LYS A 81 20.15 10.20 3.37
C LYS A 81 19.39 10.90 2.25
N ASN A 82 20.07 11.33 1.19
CA ASN A 82 19.42 11.86 -0.01
C ASN A 82 19.37 10.78 -1.11
N PRO A 83 18.37 9.90 -1.11
CA PRO A 83 18.29 8.82 -2.09
C PRO A 83 18.15 9.34 -3.51
N ALA A 84 17.50 10.45 -3.74
CA ALA A 84 17.36 11.06 -5.06
C ALA A 84 18.71 11.42 -5.70
N ALA A 85 19.71 11.79 -4.88
CA ALA A 85 21.06 12.10 -5.38
C ALA A 85 21.86 10.84 -5.78
N GLN A 86 21.40 9.65 -5.43
CA GLN A 86 22.07 8.39 -5.75
C GLN A 86 21.63 7.82 -7.09
N TYR A 87 20.50 8.27 -7.59
CA TYR A 87 19.97 7.84 -8.87
C TYR A 87 20.56 8.74 -9.95
N THR A 88 21.01 8.12 -11.03
CA THR A 88 21.25 8.87 -12.24
C THR A 88 19.99 9.64 -12.58
N PRO A 89 20.03 10.95 -12.81
CA PRO A 89 18.85 11.71 -13.14
C PRO A 89 18.28 11.20 -14.45
N VAL A 90 17.32 10.30 -14.32
CA VAL A 90 16.43 9.91 -15.40
C VAL A 90 15.20 10.78 -15.22
N PRO A 91 14.77 11.54 -16.23
CA PRO A 91 13.56 12.32 -16.11
C PRO A 91 12.40 11.41 -15.70
N TYR A 92 11.82 11.70 -14.57
CA TYR A 92 10.61 11.00 -14.14
C TYR A 92 9.46 11.42 -15.04
N ILE A 93 9.06 10.50 -15.89
CA ILE A 93 7.92 10.75 -16.77
C ILE A 93 6.68 10.34 -16.01
N TYR A 94 6.06 11.29 -15.34
CA TYR A 94 4.78 11.14 -14.70
C TYR A 94 3.68 11.05 -15.77
N LYS A 95 3.56 9.90 -16.40
CA LYS A 95 2.51 9.63 -17.39
C LYS A 95 1.65 8.52 -16.92
N SER A 96 0.35 8.79 -16.84
CA SER A 96 -0.66 7.76 -16.88
C SER A 96 -0.47 6.96 -18.18
N GLN A 97 -0.08 5.72 -18.06
CA GLN A 97 -0.05 4.80 -19.18
C GLN A 97 -1.18 3.78 -18.97
N PRO A 98 -1.94 3.45 -20.00
CA PRO A 98 -2.76 2.24 -19.97
C PRO A 98 -1.85 1.06 -19.60
N ILE A 99 -2.37 0.07 -18.87
CA ILE A 99 -1.61 -1.11 -18.51
C ILE A 99 -1.24 -1.86 -19.80
N THR A 100 -0.09 -1.54 -20.32
CA THR A 100 0.49 -2.16 -21.51
C THR A 100 1.76 -2.94 -21.19
N ASN A 101 2.07 -3.10 -19.91
CA ASN A 101 3.28 -3.76 -19.42
C ASN A 101 3.41 -5.22 -19.84
N ARG A 102 2.33 -5.82 -20.38
CA ARG A 102 2.33 -7.18 -20.94
C ARG A 102 3.41 -7.42 -21.99
N ASN A 103 3.85 -6.34 -22.64
CA ASN A 103 4.92 -6.40 -23.63
C ASN A 103 6.29 -6.03 -23.07
N THR A 104 6.38 -5.70 -21.78
CA THR A 104 7.64 -5.40 -21.14
C THR A 104 8.42 -6.70 -20.95
N LYS A 105 9.62 -6.76 -21.47
CA LYS A 105 10.49 -7.92 -21.28
C LYS A 105 10.94 -8.01 -19.84
N ALA A 106 11.14 -9.20 -19.35
CA ALA A 106 11.68 -9.45 -18.02
C ALA A 106 12.94 -8.61 -17.74
N GLY A 107 12.96 -7.92 -16.61
CA GLY A 107 14.08 -7.08 -16.20
C GLY A 107 14.28 -5.83 -17.05
N THR A 108 13.28 -5.44 -17.87
CA THR A 108 13.35 -4.20 -18.68
C THR A 108 12.25 -3.24 -18.22
N PRO A 109 12.54 -2.31 -17.32
CA PRO A 109 11.58 -1.28 -16.92
C PRO A 109 11.37 -0.30 -18.08
N SER A 110 10.13 0.14 -18.25
CA SER A 110 9.78 1.14 -19.25
C SER A 110 10.15 2.53 -18.75
N GLY A 111 10.79 3.32 -19.59
CA GLY A 111 11.16 4.71 -19.29
C GLY A 111 12.32 4.86 -18.31
N VAL A 112 12.85 3.78 -17.78
CA VAL A 112 14.03 3.80 -16.93
C VAL A 112 15.27 3.47 -17.76
N ASN A 113 16.36 4.04 -17.34
CA ASN A 113 17.66 3.82 -17.90
C ASN A 113 18.02 2.32 -17.78
N ALA A 114 18.36 1.65 -18.87
CA ALA A 114 18.82 0.25 -18.88
C ALA A 114 20.02 0.00 -17.93
N TRP A 115 20.67 1.04 -17.48
CA TRP A 115 21.70 1.07 -16.48
C TRP A 115 21.18 0.72 -15.06
N ASP A 116 19.97 1.17 -14.69
CA ASP A 116 19.40 0.91 -13.36
C ASP A 116 18.98 -0.54 -13.18
N THR A 117 18.56 -1.23 -14.25
CA THR A 117 18.25 -2.66 -14.23
C THR A 117 19.43 -3.56 -13.87
N ARG A 118 20.65 -3.08 -14.05
CA ARG A 118 21.88 -3.80 -13.66
C ARG A 118 22.32 -3.48 -12.23
N ARG A 119 21.77 -2.42 -11.66
CA ARG A 119 22.11 -1.97 -10.31
C ARG A 119 21.14 -2.50 -9.26
N TYR A 120 19.86 -2.49 -9.57
CA TYR A 120 18.79 -2.92 -8.66
C TYR A 120 17.71 -3.69 -9.42
N GLN A 121 16.95 -4.51 -8.70
CA GLN A 121 15.74 -5.13 -9.21
C GLN A 121 14.70 -4.04 -9.47
N LEU A 122 14.08 -4.07 -10.64
CA LEU A 122 13.08 -3.09 -11.04
C LEU A 122 11.88 -3.78 -11.67
N ASP A 123 10.71 -3.32 -11.32
CA ASP A 123 9.45 -3.79 -11.88
C ASP A 123 8.56 -2.60 -12.27
N ILE A 124 7.60 -2.83 -13.14
CA ILE A 124 6.65 -1.81 -13.60
C ILE A 124 5.26 -2.24 -13.18
N ILE A 125 4.61 -1.42 -12.37
CA ILE A 125 3.31 -1.72 -11.80
C ILE A 125 2.31 -0.58 -11.97
N GLY A 126 1.04 -0.90 -12.00
CA GLY A 126 -0.07 0.02 -11.78
C GLY A 126 -0.22 1.16 -12.78
N GLY A 127 0.27 1.01 -14.02
CA GLY A 127 0.20 2.05 -15.04
C GLY A 127 1.27 3.14 -14.95
N PHE A 128 2.25 2.99 -14.06
CA PHE A 128 3.43 3.85 -14.03
C PHE A 128 4.35 3.50 -15.20
N SER A 129 5.09 4.48 -15.70
CA SER A 129 5.99 4.31 -16.85
C SER A 129 7.43 4.05 -16.47
N ASP A 130 7.75 4.16 -15.20
CA ASP A 130 9.06 3.95 -14.61
C ASP A 130 9.04 2.83 -13.57
N GLY A 131 10.21 2.28 -13.25
CA GLY A 131 10.32 1.13 -12.38
C GLY A 131 10.17 1.44 -10.90
N PHE A 132 9.74 0.43 -10.17
CA PHE A 132 9.80 0.35 -8.72
C PHE A 132 10.83 -0.71 -8.33
N HIS A 133 11.61 -0.43 -7.29
CA HIS A 133 12.43 -1.47 -6.68
C HIS A 133 11.50 -2.46 -5.94
N PHE A 134 11.84 -3.73 -6.02
CA PHE A 134 11.09 -4.78 -5.36
C PHE A 134 12.01 -5.89 -4.85
N TYR A 135 11.53 -6.67 -3.90
CA TYR A 135 12.20 -7.86 -3.42
C TYR A 135 11.80 -9.03 -4.32
N PRO A 136 12.73 -9.56 -5.17
CA PRO A 136 12.40 -10.68 -6.06
C PRO A 136 12.18 -11.98 -5.29
N MET A 137 12.64 -12.03 -4.05
CA MET A 137 12.48 -13.18 -3.18
C MET A 137 12.45 -12.74 -1.71
N ILE A 138 11.52 -13.30 -0.95
CA ILE A 138 11.39 -13.07 0.49
C ILE A 138 11.37 -14.42 1.20
N THR A 139 12.08 -14.52 2.33
CA THR A 139 12.10 -15.72 3.18
C THR A 139 11.48 -15.44 4.53
N LYS A 140 10.62 -16.36 4.99
CA LYS A 140 10.04 -16.38 6.35
C LYS A 140 10.23 -17.79 6.93
N GLY A 141 11.33 -17.99 7.64
CA GLY A 141 11.71 -19.32 8.15
C GLY A 141 11.90 -20.33 7.00
N LYS A 142 11.05 -21.32 6.93
CA LYS A 142 11.07 -22.37 5.89
C LYS A 142 10.39 -21.99 4.58
N GLN A 143 9.68 -20.88 4.55
CA GLN A 143 8.98 -20.42 3.35
C GLN A 143 9.87 -19.49 2.54
N VAL A 144 9.90 -19.73 1.22
CA VAL A 144 10.50 -18.85 0.22
C VAL A 144 9.42 -18.43 -0.75
N THR A 145 9.13 -17.14 -0.83
CA THR A 145 8.21 -16.57 -1.83
C THR A 145 9.02 -15.85 -2.89
N ILE A 146 8.75 -16.15 -4.15
CA ILE A 146 9.42 -15.61 -5.33
C ILE A 146 8.41 -14.74 -6.08
N TYR A 147 8.76 -13.49 -6.29
CA TYR A 147 7.94 -12.47 -6.94
C TYR A 147 8.44 -12.30 -8.37
N LEU A 148 7.63 -12.70 -9.33
CA LEU A 148 7.91 -12.48 -10.75
C LEU A 148 7.63 -11.01 -11.09
N HIS A 149 8.24 -10.53 -12.18
CA HIS A 149 7.86 -9.23 -12.72
C HIS A 149 6.40 -9.21 -13.12
N HIS A 150 5.72 -8.08 -12.94
CA HIS A 150 4.30 -7.94 -13.24
C HIS A 150 4.00 -8.18 -14.72
N ASN A 151 2.85 -8.83 -14.97
CA ASN A 151 2.31 -9.06 -16.31
C ASN A 151 3.20 -9.90 -17.24
N MET A 152 4.11 -10.73 -16.69
CA MET A 152 4.98 -11.60 -17.49
C MET A 152 4.30 -12.90 -17.88
N LEU A 153 3.38 -13.42 -17.05
CA LEU A 153 2.61 -14.60 -17.39
C LEU A 153 1.37 -14.25 -18.22
N GLU A 154 1.02 -15.10 -19.15
CA GLU A 154 -0.15 -14.95 -20.02
C GLU A 154 -1.17 -16.07 -19.78
N TYR A 155 -2.41 -15.85 -20.13
CA TYR A 155 -3.47 -16.86 -20.04
C TYR A 155 -3.28 -17.97 -21.05
N GLY A 156 -3.64 -19.20 -20.68
CA GLY A 156 -3.63 -20.36 -21.56
C GLY A 156 -2.25 -20.97 -21.82
N HIS A 157 -1.22 -20.54 -21.09
CA HIS A 157 0.16 -21.00 -21.27
C HIS A 157 0.59 -22.01 -20.20
N GLU A 158 1.46 -22.89 -20.58
CA GLU A 158 2.17 -23.79 -19.65
C GLU A 158 3.60 -23.33 -19.46
N TYR A 159 4.00 -23.15 -18.20
CA TYR A 159 5.32 -22.67 -17.81
C TYR A 159 6.10 -23.73 -17.06
N TYR A 160 7.43 -23.65 -17.10
CA TYR A 160 8.29 -24.34 -16.15
C TYR A 160 9.30 -23.37 -15.53
N VAL A 161 9.64 -23.67 -14.27
CA VAL A 161 10.54 -22.86 -13.47
C VAL A 161 11.86 -23.58 -13.29
N THR A 162 12.96 -22.84 -13.41
CA THR A 162 14.29 -23.32 -13.02
C THR A 162 14.84 -22.39 -11.94
N ILE A 163 15.59 -22.98 -11.01
CA ILE A 163 16.28 -22.25 -9.94
C ILE A 163 17.71 -22.74 -9.91
N ASP A 164 18.66 -21.84 -10.04
CA ASP A 164 20.08 -22.20 -10.01
C ASP A 164 20.53 -22.57 -8.59
N LYS A 165 21.54 -23.40 -8.51
CA LYS A 165 22.24 -23.67 -7.25
C LYS A 165 22.83 -22.38 -6.70
N GLY A 166 22.57 -22.10 -5.42
CA GLY A 166 23.09 -20.93 -4.74
C GLY A 166 22.12 -19.75 -4.69
N VAL A 167 20.94 -19.86 -5.31
CA VAL A 167 19.82 -18.91 -5.14
C VAL A 167 19.22 -19.03 -3.75
N ILE A 168 19.12 -20.23 -3.21
CA ILE A 168 18.64 -20.53 -1.85
C ILE A 168 19.74 -21.32 -1.15
N SER A 169 20.07 -20.95 0.10
CA SER A 169 21.10 -21.63 0.89
C SER A 169 20.73 -23.09 1.12
N GLY A 170 21.73 -23.98 0.99
CA GLY A 170 21.53 -25.42 1.17
C GLY A 170 20.67 -26.13 0.10
N PHE A 171 20.23 -25.42 -0.93
CA PHE A 171 19.40 -25.96 -1.99
C PHE A 171 20.19 -26.16 -3.29
N ASN A 172 20.00 -27.31 -3.94
CA ASN A 172 20.73 -27.66 -5.17
C ASN A 172 20.09 -27.10 -6.45
N GLY A 173 18.92 -26.43 -6.32
CA GLY A 173 18.21 -25.85 -7.44
C GLY A 173 17.23 -26.78 -8.14
N ILE A 174 16.51 -26.26 -9.14
CA ILE A 174 15.59 -26.96 -10.02
C ILE A 174 16.11 -26.79 -11.45
N LYS A 175 16.56 -27.86 -12.08
CA LYS A 175 17.15 -27.81 -13.43
C LYS A 175 16.26 -28.44 -14.51
N SER A 176 15.33 -29.29 -14.12
CA SER A 176 14.51 -30.06 -15.05
C SER A 176 13.24 -29.33 -15.42
N LYS A 177 12.87 -29.32 -16.69
CA LYS A 177 11.55 -28.88 -17.17
C LYS A 177 10.37 -29.61 -16.51
N LYS A 178 10.61 -30.80 -15.95
CA LYS A 178 9.61 -31.57 -15.21
C LYS A 178 9.65 -31.33 -13.71
N GLY A 179 10.63 -30.57 -13.22
CA GLY A 179 10.84 -30.35 -11.79
C GLY A 179 9.81 -29.45 -11.16
N TRP A 180 9.40 -28.41 -11.88
CA TRP A 180 8.34 -27.49 -11.48
C TRP A 180 7.69 -26.87 -12.70
N SER A 181 6.45 -27.21 -12.96
CA SER A 181 5.67 -26.66 -14.08
C SER A 181 4.22 -26.41 -13.65
N PHE A 182 3.57 -25.49 -14.31
CA PHE A 182 2.16 -25.17 -14.09
C PHE A 182 1.54 -24.60 -15.37
N ARG A 183 0.19 -24.65 -15.45
CA ARG A 183 -0.57 -24.05 -16.53
C ARG A 183 -1.46 -22.96 -15.97
N THR A 184 -1.42 -21.78 -16.58
CA THR A 184 -2.30 -20.68 -16.23
C THR A 184 -3.74 -20.95 -16.68
N LYS A 185 -4.70 -20.21 -16.05
CA LYS A 185 -6.09 -20.17 -16.49
C LYS A 185 -6.17 -19.90 -17.99
N GLU A 186 -7.15 -20.51 -18.65
CA GLU A 186 -7.26 -20.45 -20.11
C GLU A 186 -7.53 -19.02 -20.60
N LYS A 187 -8.29 -18.23 -19.84
CA LYS A 187 -8.67 -16.86 -20.19
C LYS A 187 -8.86 -15.98 -18.96
N ALA A 188 -8.74 -14.68 -19.19
CA ALA A 188 -9.08 -13.66 -18.21
C ALA A 188 -10.55 -13.73 -17.78
N PRO A 189 -10.90 -13.20 -16.60
CA PRO A 189 -12.29 -12.95 -16.23
C PRO A 189 -13.03 -12.18 -17.32
N ASP A 190 -14.33 -12.39 -17.46
CA ASP A 190 -15.13 -11.62 -18.40
C ASP A 190 -15.17 -10.15 -17.94
N LYS A 191 -14.89 -9.23 -18.86
CA LYS A 191 -14.91 -7.79 -18.58
C LYS A 191 -16.30 -7.26 -18.20
N SER A 192 -17.36 -7.99 -18.53
CA SER A 192 -18.73 -7.67 -18.07
C SER A 192 -18.97 -8.08 -16.62
N GLN A 193 -18.14 -8.97 -16.06
CA GLN A 193 -18.16 -9.35 -14.66
C GLN A 193 -17.62 -8.19 -13.82
N ARG A 194 -18.49 -7.59 -13.00
CA ARG A 194 -18.15 -6.44 -12.16
C ARG A 194 -17.76 -6.83 -10.73
N LEU A 195 -17.86 -8.10 -10.40
CA LEU A 195 -17.37 -8.68 -9.15
C LEU A 195 -16.14 -9.53 -9.46
N LEU A 196 -15.01 -9.13 -8.92
CA LEU A 196 -13.73 -9.86 -8.99
C LEU A 196 -13.37 -10.39 -7.61
N THR A 197 -12.76 -11.55 -7.56
CA THR A 197 -12.28 -12.16 -6.32
C THR A 197 -10.76 -12.24 -6.30
N VAL A 198 -10.17 -11.83 -5.17
CA VAL A 198 -8.74 -11.98 -4.91
C VAL A 198 -8.56 -12.99 -3.79
N SER A 199 -7.71 -13.99 -4.00
CA SER A 199 -7.38 -14.98 -2.97
C SER A 199 -5.93 -15.43 -3.09
N VAL A 200 -5.16 -15.24 -2.02
CA VAL A 200 -3.73 -15.58 -1.97
C VAL A 200 -3.45 -17.07 -2.23
N ASP A 201 -4.45 -17.93 -2.00
CA ASP A 201 -4.36 -19.38 -2.28
C ASP A 201 -4.62 -19.74 -3.75
N GLY A 202 -4.80 -18.74 -4.62
CA GLY A 202 -4.99 -18.90 -6.06
C GLY A 202 -6.41 -19.29 -6.50
N LYS A 203 -7.38 -19.40 -5.57
CA LYS A 203 -8.76 -19.80 -5.90
C LYS A 203 -9.67 -18.65 -6.35
N GLY A 204 -9.20 -17.41 -6.23
CA GLY A 204 -9.88 -16.22 -6.74
C GLY A 204 -9.67 -16.04 -8.25
N ASP A 205 -10.26 -14.99 -8.79
CA ASP A 205 -9.96 -14.53 -10.16
C ASP A 205 -8.49 -14.10 -10.28
N PHE A 206 -7.95 -13.54 -9.19
CA PHE A 206 -6.57 -13.10 -9.01
C PHE A 206 -5.99 -13.63 -7.70
N SER A 207 -4.67 -13.71 -7.63
CA SER A 207 -3.92 -14.06 -6.41
C SER A 207 -3.50 -12.83 -5.62
N THR A 208 -3.44 -11.65 -6.26
CA THR A 208 -2.96 -10.38 -5.71
C THR A 208 -3.97 -9.26 -5.91
N VAL A 209 -3.94 -8.27 -5.03
CA VAL A 209 -4.74 -7.05 -5.20
C VAL A 209 -4.23 -6.26 -6.40
N GLN A 210 -2.90 -6.20 -6.60
CA GLN A 210 -2.31 -5.53 -7.75
C GLN A 210 -2.80 -6.14 -9.07
N GLY A 211 -2.87 -7.48 -9.18
CA GLY A 211 -3.36 -8.15 -10.38
C GLY A 211 -4.82 -7.81 -10.71
N ALA A 212 -5.68 -7.73 -9.70
CA ALA A 212 -7.06 -7.28 -9.89
C ALA A 212 -7.13 -5.82 -10.33
N MET A 213 -6.32 -4.94 -9.75
CA MET A 213 -6.26 -3.52 -10.13
C MET A 213 -5.70 -3.33 -11.54
N ASP A 214 -4.74 -4.16 -11.95
CA ASP A 214 -4.19 -4.14 -13.31
C ASP A 214 -5.22 -4.60 -14.37
N PHE A 215 -6.14 -5.47 -14.01
CA PHE A 215 -7.21 -5.92 -14.89
C PHE A 215 -8.29 -4.86 -15.11
N ILE A 216 -8.62 -4.07 -14.07
CA ILE A 216 -9.67 -3.04 -14.12
C ILE A 216 -9.25 -1.91 -15.06
N PRO A 217 -10.08 -1.52 -16.05
CA PRO A 217 -9.74 -0.45 -16.97
C PRO A 217 -9.74 0.93 -16.29
N ASP A 218 -8.97 1.87 -16.85
CA ASP A 218 -8.93 3.27 -16.41
C ASP A 218 -10.13 4.09 -16.94
N SER A 219 -10.91 3.55 -17.86
CA SER A 219 -11.97 4.25 -18.59
C SER A 219 -13.38 4.07 -18.01
N ILE A 220 -13.50 3.83 -16.72
CA ILE A 220 -14.80 3.73 -16.04
C ILE A 220 -15.35 5.14 -15.81
N ASN A 221 -16.57 5.41 -16.31
CA ASN A 221 -17.16 6.75 -16.29
C ASN A 221 -18.39 6.87 -15.38
N SER A 222 -18.92 5.78 -14.88
CA SER A 222 -20.10 5.77 -14.01
C SER A 222 -20.04 4.69 -12.94
N ALA A 223 -20.79 4.88 -11.85
CA ALA A 223 -20.91 3.89 -10.80
C ALA A 223 -21.49 2.55 -11.29
N GLN A 224 -22.37 2.57 -12.30
CA GLN A 224 -22.97 1.38 -12.89
C GLN A 224 -21.94 0.50 -13.61
N GLU A 225 -20.85 1.11 -14.10
CA GLU A 225 -19.74 0.42 -14.73
C GLU A 225 -18.65 0.02 -13.72
N GLY A 226 -18.81 0.42 -12.47
CA GLY A 226 -17.85 0.20 -11.40
C GLY A 226 -17.56 -1.27 -11.12
N TYR A 227 -16.40 -1.53 -10.53
CA TYR A 227 -15.98 -2.87 -10.13
C TYR A 227 -16.01 -3.01 -8.61
N LYS A 228 -16.34 -4.22 -8.16
CA LYS A 228 -16.12 -4.65 -6.76
C LYS A 228 -15.05 -5.74 -6.76
N VAL A 229 -14.01 -5.53 -5.99
CA VAL A 229 -12.93 -6.50 -5.72
C VAL A 229 -13.14 -7.04 -4.32
N LEU A 230 -13.53 -8.30 -4.21
CA LEU A 230 -13.67 -9.01 -2.94
C LEU A 230 -12.36 -9.72 -2.61
N VAL A 231 -11.68 -9.26 -1.58
CA VAL A 231 -10.40 -9.82 -1.12
C VAL A 231 -10.67 -10.81 0.00
N LYS A 232 -10.32 -12.08 -0.22
CA LYS A 232 -10.47 -13.14 0.78
C LYS A 232 -9.46 -13.01 1.90
N ASN A 233 -9.78 -13.55 3.09
CA ASN A 233 -8.84 -13.59 4.20
C ASN A 233 -7.50 -14.19 3.76
N GLY A 234 -6.41 -13.48 4.06
CA GLY A 234 -5.07 -13.87 3.66
C GLY A 234 -4.03 -12.80 4.00
N ASP A 235 -2.78 -13.21 3.97
CA ASP A 235 -1.59 -12.37 4.15
C ASP A 235 -1.03 -12.04 2.76
N TYR A 236 -1.23 -10.81 2.32
CA TYR A 236 -0.88 -10.31 0.98
C TYR A 236 0.39 -9.44 1.07
N GLU A 237 1.55 -10.09 0.97
CA GLU A 237 2.84 -9.40 0.97
C GLU A 237 3.14 -8.90 -0.45
N GLU A 238 2.62 -7.72 -0.79
CA GLU A 238 2.74 -7.11 -2.11
C GLU A 238 2.82 -5.59 -2.04
N LEU A 239 3.59 -4.99 -2.95
CA LEU A 239 3.60 -3.54 -3.18
C LEU A 239 2.45 -3.20 -4.11
N VAL A 240 1.45 -2.46 -3.62
CA VAL A 240 0.27 -2.12 -4.39
C VAL A 240 0.30 -0.65 -4.81
N TYR A 241 0.46 -0.42 -6.10
CA TYR A 241 0.42 0.91 -6.70
C TYR A 241 -0.44 0.91 -7.96
N PHE A 242 -1.43 1.79 -8.03
CA PHE A 242 -2.26 1.96 -9.21
C PHE A 242 -2.72 3.40 -9.42
N ARG A 243 -3.15 3.70 -10.64
CA ARG A 243 -3.51 5.06 -11.07
C ARG A 243 -4.81 5.07 -11.84
N ASN A 244 -5.44 6.26 -11.86
CA ASN A 244 -6.56 6.61 -12.74
C ASN A 244 -7.79 5.69 -12.61
N LYS A 245 -7.92 4.98 -11.50
CA LYS A 245 -9.09 4.12 -11.25
C LYS A 245 -10.25 4.96 -10.71
N ARG A 246 -11.44 4.61 -11.17
CA ARG A 246 -12.68 5.26 -10.74
C ARG A 246 -13.75 4.21 -10.48
N PHE A 247 -14.62 4.51 -9.51
CA PHE A 247 -15.76 3.65 -9.15
C PHE A 247 -15.34 2.19 -8.84
N VAL A 248 -14.31 2.04 -8.05
CA VAL A 248 -13.82 0.73 -7.62
C VAL A 248 -14.05 0.57 -6.12
N THR A 249 -14.69 -0.52 -5.73
CA THR A 249 -14.78 -0.96 -4.33
C THR A 249 -13.80 -2.08 -4.08
N ILE A 250 -12.89 -1.91 -3.13
CA ILE A 250 -12.00 -2.95 -2.61
C ILE A 250 -12.51 -3.34 -1.23
N GLU A 251 -13.03 -4.54 -1.10
CA GLU A 251 -13.66 -5.02 0.15
C GLU A 251 -13.02 -6.31 0.62
N GLY A 252 -12.43 -6.27 1.80
CA GLY A 252 -11.93 -7.45 2.49
C GLY A 252 -13.07 -8.28 3.07
N GLU A 253 -12.86 -9.59 3.15
CA GLU A 253 -13.78 -10.51 3.82
C GLU A 253 -13.89 -10.19 5.32
N SER A 254 -12.78 -9.76 5.95
CA SER A 254 -12.76 -9.19 7.31
C SER A 254 -11.55 -8.28 7.50
N ARG A 255 -11.69 -7.27 8.38
CA ARG A 255 -10.64 -6.28 8.64
C ARG A 255 -9.33 -6.91 9.13
N GLU A 256 -9.42 -7.82 10.07
CA GLU A 256 -8.25 -8.48 10.66
C GLU A 256 -7.75 -9.67 9.84
N GLY A 257 -8.61 -10.26 9.01
CA GLY A 257 -8.27 -11.42 8.18
C GLY A 257 -7.62 -11.07 6.86
N VAL A 258 -7.88 -9.89 6.31
CA VAL A 258 -7.25 -9.40 5.08
C VAL A 258 -6.16 -8.42 5.44
N VAL A 259 -4.90 -8.82 5.27
CA VAL A 259 -3.74 -7.96 5.55
C VAL A 259 -2.92 -7.77 4.28
N ILE A 260 -2.91 -6.54 3.76
CA ILE A 260 -2.09 -6.15 2.60
C ILE A 260 -0.90 -5.38 3.16
N HIS A 261 0.32 -5.86 2.87
CA HIS A 261 1.48 -5.26 3.48
C HIS A 261 2.74 -5.38 2.61
N TYR A 262 3.67 -4.46 2.82
CA TYR A 262 4.97 -4.51 2.15
C TYR A 262 6.03 -3.70 2.92
N ARG A 263 7.29 -4.11 2.80
CA ARG A 263 8.41 -3.34 3.33
C ARG A 263 8.89 -2.34 2.28
N ASN A 264 8.42 -1.09 2.39
CA ASN A 264 8.78 -0.02 1.49
C ASN A 264 9.15 1.25 2.29
N ASN A 265 9.98 2.11 1.72
CA ASN A 265 10.37 3.39 2.32
C ASN A 265 10.97 4.33 1.27
N GLU A 266 11.29 5.57 1.68
CA GLU A 266 11.87 6.60 0.79
C GLU A 266 13.27 6.25 0.28
N VAL A 267 14.06 5.45 1.00
CA VAL A 267 15.38 5.00 0.53
C VAL A 267 15.24 3.91 -0.51
N PHE A 268 14.31 2.98 -0.30
CA PHE A 268 14.08 1.84 -1.19
C PHE A 268 13.41 2.28 -2.50
N ASN A 269 12.33 3.05 -2.41
CA ASN A 269 11.64 3.64 -3.56
C ASN A 269 11.57 5.16 -3.40
N PRO A 270 12.66 5.90 -3.74
CA PRO A 270 12.69 7.33 -3.59
C PRO A 270 11.74 8.02 -4.57
N HIS A 271 11.25 9.17 -4.14
CA HIS A 271 10.59 10.06 -5.07
C HIS A 271 11.59 10.59 -6.10
N PRO A 272 11.17 10.84 -7.33
CA PRO A 272 12.06 11.42 -8.34
C PRO A 272 12.56 12.81 -7.94
N ALA A 273 13.86 13.05 -8.14
CA ALA A 273 14.51 14.28 -7.70
C ALA A 273 13.93 15.56 -8.32
N GLU A 274 13.36 15.47 -9.52
CA GLU A 274 12.84 16.61 -10.28
C GLU A 274 11.41 16.99 -9.91
N ILE A 275 10.70 16.15 -9.16
CA ILE A 275 9.34 16.45 -8.75
C ILE A 275 9.37 17.26 -7.46
N LYS A 276 8.86 18.47 -7.53
CA LYS A 276 8.57 19.25 -6.34
C LYS A 276 7.50 18.53 -5.52
N THR A 277 7.93 17.95 -4.43
CA THR A 277 7.08 17.13 -3.58
C THR A 277 5.90 17.91 -3.06
N ASN A 278 4.70 17.40 -3.28
CA ASN A 278 3.49 17.81 -2.58
C ASN A 278 3.03 19.27 -2.76
N GLU A 279 3.49 19.99 -3.76
CA GLU A 279 3.08 21.38 -3.92
C GLU A 279 1.96 21.56 -4.94
N VAL A 280 1.74 20.54 -5.77
CA VAL A 280 0.69 20.57 -6.78
C VAL A 280 -0.30 19.45 -6.48
N ARG A 281 -1.57 19.80 -6.34
CA ARG A 281 -2.67 18.83 -6.18
C ARG A 281 -2.66 17.85 -7.35
N GLY A 282 -2.87 16.57 -7.07
CA GLY A 282 -2.87 15.54 -8.10
C GLY A 282 -1.48 15.10 -8.57
N THR A 283 -0.40 15.64 -8.01
CA THR A 283 0.93 15.07 -8.23
C THR A 283 1.21 13.97 -7.20
N PHE A 284 1.88 12.92 -7.65
CA PHE A 284 2.21 11.78 -6.84
C PHE A 284 3.73 11.61 -6.72
N PRO A 285 4.37 12.38 -5.85
CA PRO A 285 5.83 12.34 -5.75
C PRO A 285 6.35 11.22 -4.85
N SER A 286 5.60 10.85 -3.82
CA SER A 286 6.04 9.85 -2.84
C SER A 286 5.81 8.43 -3.36
N ARG A 287 6.79 7.55 -3.16
CA ARG A 287 6.76 6.14 -3.52
C ARG A 287 7.05 5.22 -2.34
N ARG A 288 6.98 5.75 -1.14
CA ARG A 288 7.40 5.04 0.08
C ARG A 288 6.28 4.29 0.79
N ALA A 289 5.02 4.51 0.42
CA ALA A 289 3.89 3.78 0.99
C ALA A 289 3.90 2.30 0.59
N ALA A 290 3.33 1.43 1.40
CA ALA A 290 3.11 0.04 1.04
C ALA A 290 1.97 -0.10 0.02
N PHE A 291 0.96 0.76 0.12
CA PHE A 291 -0.21 0.80 -0.76
C PHE A 291 -0.49 2.23 -1.22
N ALA A 292 -0.66 2.43 -2.52
CA ALA A 292 -0.94 3.76 -3.05
C ALA A 292 -1.96 3.77 -4.18
N ALA A 293 -2.93 4.69 -4.06
CA ALA A 293 -3.91 5.01 -5.10
C ALA A 293 -3.68 6.44 -5.60
N ASP A 294 -3.23 6.59 -6.86
CA ASP A 294 -2.87 7.88 -7.44
C ASP A 294 -3.87 8.33 -8.51
N ASN A 295 -4.28 9.60 -8.44
CA ASN A 295 -5.23 10.20 -9.36
C ASN A 295 -6.52 9.35 -9.52
N CYS A 296 -7.00 8.83 -8.40
CA CYS A 296 -8.17 7.96 -8.34
C CYS A 296 -9.37 8.71 -7.78
N SER A 297 -10.57 8.36 -8.19
CA SER A 297 -11.77 8.96 -7.63
C SER A 297 -12.89 7.94 -7.44
N ASP A 298 -13.80 8.26 -6.52
CA ASP A 298 -14.96 7.42 -6.25
C ASP A 298 -14.55 5.97 -5.85
N LEU A 299 -13.41 5.86 -5.13
CA LEU A 299 -12.98 4.59 -4.57
C LEU A 299 -13.67 4.33 -3.24
N THR A 300 -13.94 3.06 -2.97
CA THR A 300 -14.41 2.60 -1.67
C THR A 300 -13.52 1.47 -1.16
N PHE A 301 -13.02 1.62 0.08
CA PHE A 301 -12.28 0.58 0.77
C PHE A 301 -13.05 0.12 2.00
N ARG A 302 -13.19 -1.19 2.19
CA ARG A 302 -13.90 -1.75 3.34
C ARG A 302 -13.21 -2.99 3.92
N ASN A 303 -13.31 -3.14 5.23
CA ASN A 303 -13.02 -4.38 5.95
C ASN A 303 -11.64 -4.99 5.65
N LEU A 304 -10.57 -4.21 5.66
CA LEU A 304 -9.21 -4.71 5.42
C LEU A 304 -8.17 -3.96 6.23
N THR A 305 -7.01 -4.55 6.38
CA THR A 305 -5.82 -3.94 7.00
C THR A 305 -4.77 -3.64 5.93
N ILE A 306 -4.21 -2.44 5.97
CA ILE A 306 -3.08 -2.01 5.15
C ILE A 306 -1.93 -1.63 6.08
N ARG A 307 -0.74 -2.22 5.87
CA ARG A 307 0.39 -2.05 6.77
C ARG A 307 1.70 -1.85 6.02
N THR A 308 2.54 -0.94 6.49
CA THR A 308 3.96 -0.99 6.12
C THR A 308 4.72 -1.91 7.08
N ASP A 309 5.62 -2.73 6.55
CA ASP A 309 6.51 -3.57 7.34
C ASP A 309 7.85 -2.87 7.63
N TYR A 310 8.03 -1.66 7.13
CA TYR A 310 9.19 -0.86 7.41
C TYR A 310 9.11 -0.24 8.81
N LYS A 311 10.24 -0.20 9.51
CA LYS A 311 10.39 0.50 10.78
C LYS A 311 10.96 1.89 10.53
N GLY A 312 10.15 2.92 10.74
CA GLY A 312 10.51 4.31 10.50
C GLY A 312 9.49 5.04 9.60
N GLN A 313 9.96 6.03 8.86
CA GLN A 313 9.12 6.92 8.07
C GLN A 313 8.70 6.25 6.75
N ALA A 314 7.51 5.65 6.76
CA ALA A 314 6.85 5.09 5.58
C ALA A 314 5.37 4.88 5.87
N GLU A 315 4.51 5.27 4.97
CA GLU A 315 3.07 5.13 5.13
C GLU A 315 2.61 3.68 4.84
N GLY A 316 1.59 3.23 5.57
CA GLY A 316 0.82 2.07 5.15
C GLY A 316 0.05 2.42 3.88
N LEU A 317 -0.73 3.52 3.91
CA LEU A 317 -1.61 3.94 2.81
C LEU A 317 -1.30 5.37 2.36
N LEU A 318 -1.23 5.56 1.04
CA LEU A 318 -1.22 6.86 0.39
C LEU A 318 -2.39 6.96 -0.60
N VAL A 319 -3.18 8.02 -0.49
CA VAL A 319 -4.31 8.29 -1.39
C VAL A 319 -4.16 9.68 -1.99
N ASN A 320 -4.22 9.75 -3.31
CA ASN A 320 -4.23 10.98 -4.07
C ASN A 320 -5.39 10.96 -5.06
N GLY A 321 -6.43 11.74 -4.77
CA GLY A 321 -7.63 11.73 -5.59
C GLY A 321 -8.85 12.29 -4.86
N GLU A 322 -10.04 12.05 -5.39
CA GLU A 322 -11.25 12.72 -4.91
C GLU A 322 -12.40 11.76 -4.66
N ARG A 323 -13.26 12.13 -3.69
CA ARG A 323 -14.47 11.37 -3.33
C ARG A 323 -14.18 9.91 -3.00
N ASN A 324 -13.14 9.70 -2.17
CA ASN A 324 -12.76 8.37 -1.74
C ASN A 324 -13.36 8.08 -0.35
N PHE A 325 -13.92 6.90 -0.20
CA PHE A 325 -14.62 6.46 1.00
C PHE A 325 -13.93 5.25 1.64
N PHE A 326 -13.66 5.34 2.93
CA PHE A 326 -12.97 4.31 3.71
C PHE A 326 -13.83 3.91 4.92
N GLU A 327 -14.14 2.64 5.05
CA GLU A 327 -15.00 2.14 6.11
C GLU A 327 -14.40 0.89 6.75
N ASN A 328 -14.30 0.92 8.07
CA ASN A 328 -13.83 -0.22 8.87
C ASN A 328 -12.48 -0.79 8.37
N ILE A 329 -11.54 0.10 8.01
CA ILE A 329 -10.18 -0.31 7.65
C ILE A 329 -9.20 -0.02 8.79
N HIS A 330 -8.11 -0.78 8.82
CA HIS A 330 -7.00 -0.57 9.74
C HIS A 330 -5.74 -0.19 8.95
N ILE A 331 -5.20 0.99 9.20
CA ILE A 331 -3.98 1.48 8.58
C ILE A 331 -2.86 1.49 9.62
N ILE A 332 -1.72 0.89 9.31
CA ILE A 332 -0.62 0.75 10.24
C ILE A 332 0.67 1.27 9.62
N GLY A 333 1.30 2.24 10.30
CA GLY A 333 2.67 2.70 10.07
C GLY A 333 3.50 2.59 11.34
N ASP A 334 4.81 2.67 11.24
CA ASP A 334 5.70 2.74 12.41
C ASP A 334 6.02 4.21 12.75
N GLY A 335 6.25 5.04 11.75
CA GLY A 335 6.22 6.50 11.78
C GLY A 335 4.91 7.00 11.21
N ASP A 336 4.97 7.57 10.01
CA ASP A 336 3.80 7.98 9.25
C ASP A 336 2.91 6.76 8.95
N ALA A 337 1.59 6.89 9.04
CA ALA A 337 0.68 5.77 8.72
C ALA A 337 -0.17 6.06 7.49
N LEU A 338 -0.73 7.26 7.40
CA LEU A 338 -1.64 7.68 6.35
C LEU A 338 -1.16 8.97 5.69
N GLN A 339 -1.09 8.97 4.37
CA GLN A 339 -0.99 10.21 3.59
C GLN A 339 -2.24 10.40 2.73
N ALA A 340 -3.10 11.35 3.10
CA ALA A 340 -4.32 11.70 2.38
C ALA A 340 -4.14 13.05 1.66
N ASN A 341 -3.86 13.00 0.36
CA ASN A 341 -3.67 14.20 -0.47
C ASN A 341 -4.92 14.60 -1.26
N GLY A 342 -5.97 13.83 -1.15
CA GLY A 342 -7.24 14.05 -1.81
C GLY A 342 -8.41 14.16 -0.85
N SER A 343 -9.61 14.29 -1.41
CA SER A 343 -10.86 14.40 -0.65
C SER A 343 -11.30 13.01 -0.18
N CYS A 344 -11.33 12.77 1.13
CA CYS A 344 -11.54 11.47 1.74
C CYS A 344 -12.52 11.49 2.92
N TYR A 345 -13.45 10.53 2.94
CA TYR A 345 -14.32 10.24 4.07
C TYR A 345 -13.86 8.94 4.76
N TRP A 346 -13.67 8.99 6.09
CA TRP A 346 -13.18 7.89 6.90
C TRP A 346 -14.22 7.53 7.95
N GLN A 347 -14.77 6.30 7.91
CA GLN A 347 -15.81 5.83 8.82
C GLN A 347 -15.33 4.61 9.62
N ASN A 348 -15.39 4.69 10.95
CA ASN A 348 -15.03 3.56 11.84
C ASN A 348 -13.62 2.98 11.58
N CYS A 349 -12.69 3.81 11.07
CA CYS A 349 -11.34 3.38 10.75
C CYS A 349 -10.44 3.39 11.98
N ARG A 350 -9.40 2.56 11.93
CA ARG A 350 -8.30 2.57 12.88
C ARG A 350 -7.00 2.97 12.18
N ILE A 351 -6.26 3.93 12.76
CA ILE A 351 -5.01 4.44 12.19
C ILE A 351 -3.96 4.44 13.30
N ASP A 352 -2.95 3.60 13.15
CA ASP A 352 -1.88 3.45 14.13
C ASP A 352 -0.54 3.90 13.53
N GLY A 353 0.14 4.85 14.17
CA GLY A 353 1.44 5.38 13.74
C GLY A 353 2.35 5.76 14.90
N GLY A 354 3.56 6.22 14.58
CA GLY A 354 4.59 6.59 15.53
C GLY A 354 4.81 8.12 15.66
N GLY A 355 4.35 8.88 14.70
CA GLY A 355 4.44 10.33 14.65
C GLY A 355 4.18 10.81 13.24
N ASP A 356 3.65 12.03 13.09
CA ASP A 356 3.05 12.48 11.83
C ASP A 356 2.10 11.43 11.25
N THR A 357 1.35 10.77 12.15
CA THR A 357 0.56 9.58 11.86
C THR A 357 -0.41 9.80 10.70
N ILE A 358 -0.97 11.00 10.59
CA ILE A 358 -1.81 11.45 9.47
C ILE A 358 -1.14 12.65 8.79
N LEU A 359 -0.81 12.47 7.53
CA LEU A 359 -0.29 13.51 6.65
C LEU A 359 -1.31 13.80 5.54
N GLY A 360 -1.14 14.91 4.86
CA GLY A 360 -1.90 15.14 3.65
C GLY A 360 -2.24 16.61 3.41
N ARG A 361 -2.93 16.86 2.30
CA ARG A 361 -3.29 18.21 1.83
C ARG A 361 -4.72 18.33 1.39
N GLY A 362 -5.39 17.21 1.23
CA GLY A 362 -6.79 17.20 0.85
C GLY A 362 -7.71 17.35 2.06
N PRO A 363 -8.98 17.67 1.86
CA PRO A 363 -9.93 17.62 2.93
C PRO A 363 -10.17 16.17 3.35
N SER A 364 -10.13 15.91 4.65
CA SER A 364 -10.41 14.60 5.22
C SER A 364 -11.40 14.71 6.35
N PHE A 365 -12.48 13.95 6.26
CA PHE A 365 -13.51 13.89 7.29
C PHE A 365 -13.46 12.53 7.98
N PHE A 366 -13.09 12.52 9.25
CA PHE A 366 -13.00 11.33 10.08
C PHE A 366 -14.20 11.23 11.01
N ASN A 367 -14.92 10.12 10.94
CA ASN A 367 -16.10 9.89 11.75
C ASN A 367 -15.98 8.57 12.51
N HIS A 368 -16.11 8.62 13.84
CA HIS A 368 -15.98 7.45 14.72
C HIS A 368 -14.66 6.67 14.52
N CYS A 369 -13.56 7.34 14.18
CA CYS A 369 -12.26 6.73 13.99
C CYS A 369 -11.44 6.66 15.28
N THR A 370 -10.56 5.67 15.37
CA THR A 370 -9.57 5.58 16.44
C THR A 370 -8.18 5.82 15.86
N ILE A 371 -7.47 6.81 16.40
CA ILE A 371 -6.12 7.17 15.97
C ILE A 371 -5.16 6.95 17.14
N THR A 372 -4.09 6.21 16.90
CA THR A 372 -3.05 5.94 17.89
C THR A 372 -1.71 6.51 17.43
N SER A 373 -1.00 7.25 18.29
CA SER A 373 0.30 7.81 17.95
C SER A 373 1.25 7.84 19.14
N TYR A 374 2.56 7.73 18.87
CA TYR A 374 3.62 7.99 19.84
C TYR A 374 4.10 9.44 19.80
N GLY A 375 4.16 10.06 18.64
CA GLY A 375 4.46 11.48 18.42
C GLY A 375 3.23 12.25 17.99
N ALA A 376 3.42 13.34 17.24
CA ALA A 376 2.32 14.13 16.71
C ALA A 376 1.35 13.27 15.91
N PHE A 377 0.05 13.42 16.17
CA PHE A 377 -0.97 12.71 15.42
C PHE A 377 -1.07 13.20 13.99
N MET A 378 -0.84 14.48 13.76
CA MET A 378 -1.04 15.09 12.45
C MET A 378 0.08 16.05 12.09
N TRP A 379 0.39 16.05 10.78
CA TRP A 379 1.03 17.19 10.14
C TRP A 379 0.05 17.83 9.16
N ILE A 380 -0.49 18.99 9.54
CA ILE A 380 -1.59 19.66 8.83
C ILE A 380 -1.02 20.54 7.72
N ARG A 381 -1.35 20.22 6.46
CA ARG A 381 -0.73 20.84 5.28
C ARG A 381 -1.71 21.25 4.17
N ASN A 382 -2.99 21.41 4.49
CA ASN A 382 -3.98 21.86 3.50
C ASN A 382 -3.74 23.32 3.08
N THR A 383 -4.30 23.68 1.94
CA THR A 383 -4.28 25.01 1.37
C THR A 383 -5.58 25.75 1.68
N ALA A 384 -5.68 27.05 1.31
CA ALA A 384 -6.90 27.84 1.46
C ALA A 384 -8.10 27.33 0.64
N GLU A 385 -7.87 26.44 -0.30
CA GLU A 385 -8.86 25.96 -1.27
C GLU A 385 -9.76 24.85 -0.73
N ASN A 386 -9.37 24.25 0.38
CA ASN A 386 -10.10 23.15 0.98
C ASN A 386 -10.00 23.16 2.51
N HIS A 387 -10.92 22.46 3.15
CA HIS A 387 -10.80 22.12 4.56
C HIS A 387 -9.67 21.12 4.80
N GLY A 388 -9.09 21.13 5.99
CA GLY A 388 -8.03 20.21 6.40
C GLY A 388 -8.58 18.90 6.96
N ASN A 389 -8.19 18.58 8.18
CA ASN A 389 -8.61 17.35 8.86
C ASN A 389 -9.71 17.65 9.88
N ILE A 390 -10.88 17.08 9.67
CA ILE A 390 -12.04 17.26 10.55
C ILE A 390 -12.37 15.92 11.20
N PHE A 391 -12.43 15.91 12.53
CA PHE A 391 -12.67 14.70 13.32
C PHE A 391 -13.97 14.88 14.12
N VAL A 392 -14.90 13.95 13.92
CA VAL A 392 -16.18 13.90 14.63
C VAL A 392 -16.29 12.58 15.38
N ASP A 393 -16.58 12.64 16.67
CA ASP A 393 -16.74 11.47 17.53
C ASP A 393 -15.54 10.48 17.48
N CYS A 394 -14.33 11.00 17.29
CA CYS A 394 -13.11 10.21 17.15
C CYS A 394 -12.40 10.00 18.49
N HIS A 395 -11.57 8.94 18.56
CA HIS A 395 -10.78 8.62 19.74
C HIS A 395 -9.29 8.76 19.44
N PHE A 396 -8.60 9.69 20.07
CA PHE A 396 -7.16 9.88 19.99
C PHE A 396 -6.47 9.18 21.18
N LYS A 397 -5.53 8.29 20.91
CA LYS A 397 -4.79 7.49 21.89
C LYS A 397 -3.30 7.79 21.86
N GLY A 398 -2.83 8.68 22.73
CA GLY A 398 -1.41 8.96 22.92
C GLY A 398 -0.68 7.79 23.56
N ARG A 399 0.48 7.44 23.03
CA ARG A 399 1.36 6.38 23.54
C ARG A 399 2.62 6.89 24.19
N SER A 400 2.80 8.21 24.25
CA SER A 400 3.91 8.89 24.91
C SER A 400 3.51 10.31 25.34
N ASP A 401 4.35 10.96 26.15
CA ASP A 401 4.16 12.35 26.57
C ASP A 401 4.36 13.36 25.42
N SER A 402 4.84 12.92 24.26
CA SER A 402 5.01 13.74 23.06
C SER A 402 3.91 13.52 22.01
N ALA A 403 2.82 12.83 22.38
CA ALA A 403 1.68 12.59 21.49
C ALA A 403 0.78 13.83 21.37
N GLU A 404 1.30 14.91 20.81
CA GLU A 404 0.53 16.12 20.53
C GLU A 404 -0.46 15.93 19.37
N LEU A 405 -1.62 16.59 19.42
CA LEU A 405 -2.68 16.45 18.41
C LEU A 405 -2.20 16.82 17.01
N GLY A 406 -1.39 17.84 16.89
CA GLY A 406 -0.85 18.21 15.60
C GLY A 406 0.29 19.21 15.71
N ARG A 407 1.16 19.15 14.72
CA ARG A 407 2.18 20.17 14.50
C ARG A 407 1.90 20.96 13.25
N LEU A 408 2.27 22.23 13.25
CA LEU A 408 2.20 23.14 12.12
C LEU A 408 3.64 23.53 11.75
N PRO A 409 4.30 22.76 10.91
CA PRO A 409 5.70 23.00 10.69
C PRO A 409 5.94 24.15 9.72
N ASN A 410 6.91 24.93 10.09
CA ASN A 410 7.79 25.58 9.16
C ASN A 410 8.87 24.55 8.77
N ASN A 411 8.69 23.83 7.68
CA ASN A 411 9.67 22.88 7.22
C ASN A 411 10.48 23.46 6.07
N ASN A 412 11.69 23.96 6.38
CA ASN A 412 12.61 24.55 5.39
C ASN A 412 11.97 25.70 4.57
N GLY A 413 11.26 26.60 5.23
CA GLY A 413 10.60 27.73 4.59
C GLY A 413 9.27 27.40 3.90
N LYS A 414 8.76 26.17 4.04
CA LYS A 414 7.41 25.81 3.59
C LYS A 414 6.43 26.05 4.72
N ASN A 415 5.61 27.06 4.55
CA ASN A 415 4.59 27.45 5.52
C ASN A 415 3.24 26.95 5.08
N TYR A 416 2.40 26.58 6.06
CA TYR A 416 1.02 26.17 5.82
C TYR A 416 0.06 27.11 6.59
N PRO A 417 -0.05 28.38 6.14
CA PRO A 417 -0.79 29.39 6.87
C PRO A 417 -2.29 29.12 6.92
N HIS A 418 -2.80 28.26 6.06
CA HIS A 418 -4.20 27.86 6.00
C HIS A 418 -4.46 26.48 6.59
N ALA A 419 -3.48 25.93 7.33
CA ALA A 419 -3.66 24.64 8.00
C ALA A 419 -4.93 24.67 8.85
N GLU A 420 -5.78 23.63 8.69
CA GLU A 420 -7.06 23.56 9.36
C GLU A 420 -7.25 22.18 10.00
N CYS A 421 -7.60 22.20 11.28
CA CYS A 421 -7.97 21.01 12.01
C CYS A 421 -9.07 21.29 13.01
N VAL A 422 -10.10 20.44 13.01
CA VAL A 422 -11.26 20.60 13.89
C VAL A 422 -11.57 19.28 14.59
N LEU A 423 -11.69 19.32 15.91
CA LEU A 423 -12.13 18.20 16.74
C LEU A 423 -13.51 18.49 17.31
N LEU A 424 -14.48 17.64 17.02
CA LEU A 424 -15.84 17.72 17.54
C LEU A 424 -16.18 16.43 18.30
N ASN A 425 -16.54 16.56 19.58
CA ASN A 425 -16.92 15.45 20.47
C ASN A 425 -15.85 14.33 20.55
N CYS A 426 -14.58 14.67 20.49
CA CYS A 426 -13.51 13.67 20.46
C CYS A 426 -13.10 13.22 21.86
N THR A 427 -12.81 11.93 22.01
CA THR A 427 -12.18 11.37 23.20
C THR A 427 -10.68 11.52 23.09
N LEU A 428 -10.03 12.07 24.11
CA LEU A 428 -8.59 12.31 24.17
C LEU A 428 -7.96 11.51 25.31
N GLU A 429 -7.30 10.40 24.97
CA GLU A 429 -6.63 9.51 25.91
C GLU A 429 -5.11 9.79 25.90
N ASN A 430 -4.55 10.19 27.05
CA ASN A 430 -3.13 10.46 27.21
C ASN A 430 -2.57 11.52 26.23
N ILE A 431 -3.27 12.63 26.11
CA ILE A 431 -2.85 13.79 25.31
C ILE A 431 -2.28 14.86 26.22
N PRO A 432 -1.08 15.44 25.91
CA PRO A 432 -0.50 16.52 26.71
C PRO A 432 -1.45 17.70 26.89
N ALA A 433 -1.38 18.38 28.04
CA ALA A 433 -2.29 19.50 28.36
C ALA A 433 -2.20 20.64 27.33
N PHE A 434 -1.03 20.89 26.72
CA PHE A 434 -0.87 21.89 25.66
C PHE A 434 -1.56 21.49 24.36
N GLY A 435 -1.85 20.20 24.16
CA GLY A 435 -2.59 19.60 23.04
C GLY A 435 -1.93 19.72 21.68
N TRP A 436 -1.62 20.92 21.28
CA TRP A 436 -1.10 21.28 19.97
C TRP A 436 0.36 21.73 20.09
N GLY A 437 1.21 21.30 19.18
CA GLY A 437 2.63 21.65 19.18
C GLY A 437 2.89 23.13 18.94
N GLU A 438 4.15 23.51 18.93
CA GLU A 438 4.54 24.90 18.68
C GLU A 438 4.09 25.35 17.30
N ILE A 439 3.46 26.52 17.26
CA ILE A 439 2.96 27.17 16.06
C ILE A 439 3.70 28.50 15.95
N ASP A 440 4.57 28.62 14.94
CA ASP A 440 5.32 29.83 14.70
C ASP A 440 4.46 30.92 14.00
N ASP A 441 5.04 32.10 13.85
CA ASP A 441 4.38 33.25 13.24
C ASP A 441 3.91 33.01 11.81
N SER A 442 4.45 32.02 11.12
CA SER A 442 4.10 31.68 9.74
C SER A 442 2.74 30.97 9.62
N ALA A 443 2.20 30.46 10.71
CA ALA A 443 0.94 29.74 10.76
C ALA A 443 -0.14 30.48 11.60
N LYS A 444 0.01 31.78 11.84
CA LYS A 444 -0.96 32.57 12.63
C LYS A 444 -2.38 32.59 12.06
N THR A 445 -2.55 32.26 10.79
CA THR A 445 -3.85 32.20 10.12
C THR A 445 -4.43 30.78 10.08
N ALA A 446 -3.77 29.83 10.73
CA ALA A 446 -4.27 28.46 10.82
C ALA A 446 -5.59 28.42 11.63
N THR A 447 -6.47 27.52 11.26
CA THR A 447 -7.75 27.27 11.93
C THR A 447 -7.66 26.01 12.75
N ILE A 448 -7.59 26.16 14.08
CA ILE A 448 -7.54 25.04 15.02
C ILE A 448 -8.69 25.18 16.00
N LEU A 449 -9.66 24.27 15.93
CA LEU A 449 -10.89 24.33 16.71
C LEU A 449 -11.10 23.04 17.50
N GLU A 450 -11.54 23.19 18.75
CA GLU A 450 -12.01 22.07 19.57
C GLU A 450 -13.42 22.38 20.10
N PHE A 451 -14.29 21.36 20.10
CA PHE A 451 -15.59 21.39 20.71
C PHE A 451 -15.87 20.08 21.46
N ASN A 452 -16.25 20.19 22.72
CA ASN A 452 -16.67 19.06 23.55
C ASN A 452 -15.66 17.90 23.57
N SER A 453 -14.36 18.23 23.64
CA SER A 453 -13.33 17.23 23.88
C SER A 453 -13.44 16.68 25.31
N HIS A 454 -13.38 15.36 25.47
CA HIS A 454 -13.52 14.69 26.75
C HIS A 454 -12.49 13.56 26.93
N ASP A 455 -12.29 13.14 28.17
CA ASP A 455 -11.44 12.00 28.48
C ASP A 455 -12.21 10.65 28.31
N THR A 456 -11.56 9.55 28.66
CA THR A 456 -12.15 8.20 28.56
C THR A 456 -13.30 7.96 29.55
N ASP A 457 -13.41 8.78 30.60
CA ASP A 457 -14.51 8.73 31.59
C ASP A 457 -15.65 9.69 31.22
N GLY A 458 -15.55 10.37 30.06
CA GLY A 458 -16.51 11.34 29.58
C GLY A 458 -16.44 12.70 30.26
N GLN A 459 -15.37 12.97 31.02
CA GLN A 459 -15.18 14.27 31.65
C GLN A 459 -14.61 15.28 30.65
N SER A 460 -15.10 16.52 30.68
CA SER A 460 -14.59 17.58 29.81
C SER A 460 -13.10 17.84 30.03
N ILE A 461 -12.35 17.97 28.96
CA ILE A 461 -10.92 18.31 29.00
C ILE A 461 -10.74 19.79 29.34
N ASP A 462 -9.84 20.08 30.27
CA ASP A 462 -9.39 21.46 30.53
C ASP A 462 -8.49 21.94 29.39
N THR A 463 -9.04 22.83 28.56
CA THR A 463 -8.35 23.43 27.41
C THR A 463 -7.60 24.73 27.73
N SER A 464 -7.56 25.16 29.01
CA SER A 464 -6.93 26.43 29.42
C SER A 464 -5.41 26.46 29.14
N LYS A 465 -4.75 25.30 29.02
CA LYS A 465 -3.34 25.17 28.74
C LYS A 465 -3.03 24.85 27.27
N ARG A 466 -4.04 24.85 26.41
CA ARG A 466 -3.86 24.64 24.96
C ARG A 466 -3.00 25.74 24.35
N ASN A 467 -2.39 25.41 23.22
CA ASN A 467 -1.71 26.42 22.40
C ASN A 467 -2.68 27.57 22.09
N PRO A 468 -2.25 28.83 22.22
CA PRO A 468 -3.13 30.00 22.06
C PRO A 468 -3.83 30.17 20.71
N LEU A 469 -3.34 29.47 19.65
CA LEU A 469 -4.03 29.47 18.35
C LEU A 469 -5.26 28.56 18.34
N MET A 470 -5.36 27.59 19.24
CA MET A 470 -6.56 26.79 19.38
C MET A 470 -7.69 27.62 19.95
N ARG A 471 -8.86 27.57 19.31
CA ARG A 471 -10.09 28.19 19.78
C ARG A 471 -11.08 27.12 20.24
N GLN A 472 -11.47 27.19 21.51
CA GLN A 472 -12.59 26.44 22.03
C GLN A 472 -13.90 27.00 21.48
N LEU A 473 -14.72 26.17 20.85
CA LEU A 473 -16.05 26.57 20.36
C LEU A 473 -17.08 26.56 21.48
N ASP A 474 -17.94 27.57 21.44
CA ASP A 474 -19.07 27.73 22.35
C ASP A 474 -20.36 27.17 21.73
N PRO A 475 -21.10 26.28 22.41
CA PRO A 475 -22.27 25.60 21.86
C PRO A 475 -23.41 26.52 21.41
N ILE A 476 -23.48 27.73 21.92
CA ILE A 476 -24.53 28.70 21.55
C ILE A 476 -24.02 29.67 20.49
N ARG A 477 -22.91 30.35 20.79
CA ARG A 477 -22.35 31.38 19.91
C ARG A 477 -21.84 30.78 18.58
N ASP A 478 -21.27 29.61 18.63
CA ASP A 478 -20.64 28.95 17.47
C ASP A 478 -21.51 27.80 16.89
N ALA A 479 -22.81 27.72 17.26
CA ALA A 479 -23.70 26.62 16.86
C ALA A 479 -23.75 26.37 15.36
N GLU A 480 -23.80 27.43 14.55
CA GLU A 480 -23.79 27.31 13.08
C GLU A 480 -22.46 26.72 12.57
N LEU A 481 -21.34 27.15 13.12
CA LEU A 481 -20.00 26.68 12.73
C LEU A 481 -19.81 25.23 13.12
N ILE A 482 -20.24 24.81 14.30
CA ILE A 482 -20.25 23.42 14.74
C ILE A 482 -21.08 22.57 13.78
N GLY A 483 -22.29 23.05 13.42
CA GLY A 483 -23.14 22.36 12.46
C GLY A 483 -22.49 22.17 11.10
N ARG A 484 -21.82 23.21 10.58
CA ARG A 484 -21.09 23.11 9.30
C ARG A 484 -19.95 22.09 9.34
N TYR A 485 -19.11 22.09 10.36
CA TYR A 485 -18.01 21.13 10.50
C TYR A 485 -18.48 19.71 10.85
N SER A 486 -19.70 19.54 11.33
CA SER A 486 -20.32 18.22 11.51
C SER A 486 -20.91 17.65 10.22
N ASP A 487 -21.06 18.45 9.18
CA ASP A 487 -21.57 18.05 7.88
C ASP A 487 -20.42 17.68 6.93
N SER A 488 -20.27 16.40 6.66
CA SER A 488 -19.24 15.89 5.75
C SER A 488 -19.39 16.43 4.32
N HIS A 489 -20.60 16.69 3.86
CA HIS A 489 -20.83 17.26 2.52
C HIS A 489 -20.32 18.70 2.43
N TRP A 490 -20.50 19.48 3.50
CA TRP A 490 -19.94 20.82 3.54
C TRP A 490 -18.40 20.80 3.59
N VAL A 491 -17.81 19.89 4.37
CA VAL A 491 -16.34 19.77 4.51
C VAL A 491 -15.68 19.27 3.25
N LEU A 492 -16.24 18.24 2.63
CA LEU A 492 -15.63 17.54 1.50
C LEU A 492 -16.04 18.11 0.14
N GLY A 493 -17.16 18.82 0.07
CA GLY A 493 -17.72 19.37 -1.16
C GLY A 493 -18.43 18.34 -2.05
N TRP A 494 -18.81 17.14 -1.49
CA TRP A 494 -19.50 16.06 -2.22
C TRP A 494 -20.30 15.13 -1.31
#